data_cf7967e74618bcf6fa346ea4395729f0
#
_entry.id   cf7967e74618bcf6fa346ea4395729f0
#
_cell.length_a   1.000
_cell.length_b   1.000
_cell.length_c   1.000
_cell.angle_alpha   90.00
_cell.angle_beta   90.00
_cell.angle_gamma   90.00
#
_symmetry.space_group_name_H-M   'P 1'
#
loop_
_entity.id
_entity.type
_entity.pdbx_description
1 polymer ?
#
loop_
_entity_poly.entity_id
_entity_poly.type
_entity_poly.pdbx_seq_one_letter_code
_entity_poly.pdbx_strand_id
1 'polypeptide(L)'
;MKKTILIATLVLLTSFSQSSFRTKPPFQLGPLLEQYSKEYYALNPLEATQAGINDYNSQLGITISEGYIKKAKALNQKYLDTLGFISRVGLTASELLSIDVLTYKLKSENESLNNSLGFYRPVDQFVFSFPTKFATLGSGAGFVPFNTEKDFRNFISRMKGFQIWVDQAITNMQKGVELHNTNPKAAMEKVPPQLKPLFEGTTQENVFYKPLLKLPANLDSASAVQLKKDYVDAIENIIKPAYKKLYDYIVTDYIPKARKTSGLLDNNTGKKEYELWLKYFTTTNITAEEIYNLGLSEVSRIRKAMDSVKSQVGFKGDLKSFFQYVRTDPKFFPFKTEEEVLDRFRSFQDKMSPQLSILFNLKPKAKFEVRATEKFRAAGANAQYNMPSRDGTRPGIFYEVVLDPAKYNYFSMESLFIHEAIPGHHYQ
;
A
#
# COMPACT_ATOMS: atom_id res chain seq x y z
N MET A 1 89.09 56.43 -19.43
CA MET A 1 88.85 55.25 -18.62
C MET A 1 87.36 55.20 -18.21
N LYS A 2 86.54 54.50 -18.95
CA LYS A 2 85.07 54.34 -18.66
C LYS A 2 84.85 52.90 -18.28
N LYS A 3 84.39 52.62 -17.08
CA LYS A 3 83.97 51.31 -16.60
C LYS A 3 82.56 51.07 -16.97
N THR A 4 82.31 50.03 -17.78
CA THR A 4 80.98 49.56 -18.18
C THR A 4 80.52 48.58 -17.11
N ILE A 5 79.41 48.89 -16.44
CA ILE A 5 78.74 47.98 -15.48
C ILE A 5 77.67 47.15 -16.28
N LEU A 6 77.84 45.85 -16.31
CA LEU A 6 76.94 44.89 -16.91
C LEU A 6 75.89 44.53 -15.83
N ILE A 7 74.64 44.93 -16.04
CA ILE A 7 73.50 44.51 -15.18
C ILE A 7 72.89 43.24 -15.78
N ALA A 8 73.10 42.10 -15.11
CA ALA A 8 72.41 40.85 -15.45
C ALA A 8 70.99 40.83 -14.84
N THR A 9 70.03 40.95 -15.68
CA THR A 9 68.63 40.83 -15.24
C THR A 9 68.22 39.34 -15.15
N LEU A 10 68.08 38.85 -13.92
CA LEU A 10 67.60 37.46 -13.65
C LEU A 10 66.08 37.44 -13.80
N VAL A 11 65.58 36.83 -14.89
CA VAL A 11 64.14 36.59 -15.08
C VAL A 11 63.79 35.32 -14.35
N LEU A 12 63.14 35.41 -13.19
CA LEU A 12 62.47 34.28 -12.50
C LEU A 12 61.19 33.92 -13.23
N LEU A 13 61.19 32.84 -13.99
CA LEU A 13 59.99 32.20 -14.50
C LEU A 13 59.34 31.42 -13.35
N THR A 14 58.37 32.05 -12.70
CA THR A 14 57.43 31.37 -11.80
C THR A 14 56.42 30.59 -12.65
N SER A 15 56.64 29.28 -12.81
CA SER A 15 55.66 28.36 -13.35
C SER A 15 54.50 28.21 -12.33
N PHE A 16 53.44 28.99 -12.51
CA PHE A 16 52.16 28.68 -11.86
C PHE A 16 51.63 27.38 -12.43
N SER A 17 51.82 26.27 -11.71
CA SER A 17 51.06 25.04 -11.97
C SER A 17 49.60 25.35 -11.64
N GLN A 18 48.76 25.54 -12.66
CA GLN A 18 47.32 25.51 -12.53
C GLN A 18 46.93 24.08 -12.13
N SER A 19 46.86 23.82 -10.83
CA SER A 19 46.10 22.72 -10.32
C SER A 19 44.66 22.96 -10.70
N SER A 20 44.20 22.28 -11.77
CA SER A 20 42.78 22.23 -12.10
C SER A 20 42.05 21.65 -10.92
N PHE A 21 41.45 22.49 -10.09
CA PHE A 21 40.42 22.07 -9.17
C PHE A 21 39.34 21.45 -10.01
N ARG A 22 39.34 20.11 -10.13
CA ARG A 22 38.16 19.38 -10.59
C ARG A 22 37.07 19.68 -9.58
N THR A 23 36.24 20.68 -9.87
CA THR A 23 34.99 20.89 -9.14
C THR A 23 34.23 19.56 -9.24
N LYS A 24 33.97 18.93 -8.11
CA LYS A 24 33.06 17.80 -8.10
C LYS A 24 31.79 18.24 -8.83
N PRO A 25 31.26 17.40 -9.75
CA PRO A 25 30.00 17.74 -10.42
C PRO A 25 28.96 18.08 -9.34
N PRO A 26 28.08 19.06 -9.61
CA PRO A 26 27.07 19.45 -8.64
C PRO A 26 26.29 18.18 -8.23
N PHE A 27 25.97 18.06 -6.94
CA PHE A 27 25.20 16.94 -6.41
C PHE A 27 23.89 16.84 -7.18
N GLN A 28 23.58 15.63 -7.66
CA GLN A 28 22.33 15.34 -8.35
C GLN A 28 21.48 14.40 -7.47
N LEU A 29 20.34 14.89 -7.02
CA LEU A 29 19.42 14.11 -6.18
C LEU A 29 18.81 12.91 -6.93
N GLY A 30 18.51 13.06 -8.22
CA GLY A 30 17.89 12.02 -9.04
C GLY A 30 18.59 10.65 -8.96
N PRO A 31 19.91 10.57 -9.25
CA PRO A 31 20.66 9.30 -9.13
C PRO A 31 20.63 8.68 -7.73
N LEU A 32 20.62 9.50 -6.67
CA LEU A 32 20.51 9.00 -5.30
C LEU A 32 19.12 8.36 -5.06
N LEU A 33 18.06 9.00 -5.50
CA LEU A 33 16.69 8.49 -5.35
C LEU A 33 16.48 7.21 -6.19
N GLU A 34 17.06 7.12 -7.40
CA GLU A 34 17.03 5.92 -8.21
C GLU A 34 17.77 4.76 -7.54
N GLN A 35 18.94 5.02 -6.95
CA GLN A 35 19.67 3.99 -6.21
C GLN A 35 18.92 3.52 -4.96
N TYR A 36 18.31 4.44 -4.21
CA TYR A 36 17.42 4.11 -3.10
C TYR A 36 16.27 3.21 -3.57
N SER A 37 15.57 3.61 -4.63
CA SER A 37 14.47 2.86 -5.22
C SER A 37 14.89 1.43 -5.58
N LYS A 38 16.03 1.27 -6.22
CA LYS A 38 16.56 -0.05 -6.60
C LYS A 38 16.83 -0.94 -5.38
N GLU A 39 17.51 -0.41 -4.37
CA GLU A 39 17.82 -1.16 -3.15
C GLU A 39 16.56 -1.47 -2.33
N TYR A 40 15.62 -0.53 -2.26
CA TYR A 40 14.34 -0.69 -1.60
C TYR A 40 13.50 -1.79 -2.25
N TYR A 41 13.38 -1.80 -3.58
CA TYR A 41 12.62 -2.81 -4.30
C TYR A 41 13.26 -4.19 -4.27
N ALA A 42 14.59 -4.28 -4.23
CA ALA A 42 15.28 -5.56 -4.01
C ALA A 42 14.92 -6.18 -2.64
N LEU A 43 14.67 -5.35 -1.63
CA LEU A 43 14.24 -5.78 -0.30
C LEU A 43 12.73 -6.03 -0.23
N ASN A 44 11.94 -5.36 -1.09
CA ASN A 44 10.47 -5.39 -1.11
C ASN A 44 9.91 -5.86 -2.47
N PRO A 45 10.08 -7.16 -2.81
CA PRO A 45 9.74 -7.71 -4.13
C PRO A 45 8.28 -7.55 -4.57
N LEU A 46 7.32 -7.60 -3.64
CA LEU A 46 5.91 -7.39 -3.97
C LEU A 46 5.61 -5.93 -4.33
N GLU A 47 6.24 -5.00 -3.64
CA GLU A 47 6.11 -3.58 -3.97
C GLU A 47 6.78 -3.24 -5.30
N ALA A 48 7.92 -3.90 -5.61
CA ALA A 48 8.54 -3.82 -6.93
C ALA A 48 7.56 -4.24 -8.04
N THR A 49 6.91 -5.40 -7.88
CA THR A 49 5.91 -5.88 -8.84
C THR A 49 4.74 -4.90 -8.96
N GLN A 50 4.26 -4.35 -7.85
CA GLN A 50 3.18 -3.36 -7.85
C GLN A 50 3.58 -2.08 -8.60
N ALA A 51 4.83 -1.67 -8.47
CA ALA A 51 5.40 -0.54 -9.21
C ALA A 51 5.71 -0.84 -10.70
N GLY A 52 5.50 -2.08 -11.17
CA GLY A 52 5.80 -2.51 -12.53
C GLY A 52 7.25 -2.98 -12.75
N ILE A 53 8.05 -3.13 -11.68
CA ILE A 53 9.43 -3.62 -11.73
C ILE A 53 9.40 -5.13 -11.58
N ASN A 54 9.73 -5.84 -12.68
CA ASN A 54 9.54 -7.29 -12.80
C ASN A 54 10.76 -8.14 -12.40
N ASP A 55 11.90 -7.53 -12.08
CA ASP A 55 13.15 -8.20 -11.79
C ASP A 55 13.07 -9.13 -10.56
N TYR A 56 12.12 -8.85 -9.66
CA TYR A 56 11.96 -9.58 -8.40
C TYR A 56 10.69 -10.44 -8.35
N ASN A 57 10.03 -10.70 -9.48
CA ASN A 57 8.74 -11.38 -9.53
C ASN A 57 8.75 -12.81 -8.98
N SER A 58 9.92 -13.49 -8.93
CA SER A 58 10.08 -14.81 -8.33
C SER A 58 10.28 -14.81 -6.81
N GLN A 59 10.41 -13.63 -6.19
CA GLN A 59 10.75 -13.50 -4.79
C GLN A 59 9.53 -13.04 -3.96
N LEU A 60 9.49 -13.50 -2.71
CA LEU A 60 8.58 -13.02 -1.68
C LEU A 60 9.42 -12.57 -0.47
N GLY A 61 9.42 -11.27 -0.20
CA GLY A 61 10.09 -10.74 0.98
C GLY A 61 9.37 -11.18 2.27
N ILE A 62 10.11 -11.75 3.22
CA ILE A 62 9.55 -12.13 4.53
C ILE A 62 9.68 -10.92 5.47
N THR A 63 8.84 -9.92 5.25
CA THR A 63 8.90 -8.60 5.91
C THR A 63 8.73 -8.65 7.43
N ILE A 64 8.22 -9.77 7.93
CA ILE A 64 8.02 -10.03 9.37
C ILE A 64 9.17 -10.85 9.99
N SER A 65 10.31 -11.03 9.31
CA SER A 65 11.48 -11.72 9.84
C SER A 65 12.49 -10.75 10.45
N GLU A 66 13.22 -11.19 11.47
CA GLU A 66 14.32 -10.40 12.06
C GLU A 66 15.39 -10.05 11.02
N GLY A 67 15.66 -10.99 10.09
CA GLY A 67 16.61 -10.77 9.00
C GLY A 67 16.20 -9.63 8.07
N TYR A 68 14.90 -9.52 7.76
CA TYR A 68 14.36 -8.40 7.01
C TYR A 68 14.48 -7.08 7.81
N ILE A 69 14.04 -7.09 9.07
CA ILE A 69 14.10 -5.90 9.95
C ILE A 69 15.53 -5.34 10.02
N LYS A 70 16.53 -6.22 10.20
CA LYS A 70 17.95 -5.81 10.22
C LYS A 70 18.38 -5.14 8.90
N LYS A 71 18.00 -5.71 7.76
CA LYS A 71 18.32 -5.16 6.43
C LYS A 71 17.59 -3.84 6.19
N ALA A 72 16.31 -3.76 6.54
CA ALA A 72 15.52 -2.54 6.38
C ALA A 72 16.10 -1.38 7.22
N LYS A 73 16.44 -1.63 8.49
CA LYS A 73 17.09 -0.63 9.35
C LYS A 73 18.43 -0.17 8.77
N ALA A 74 19.24 -1.09 8.27
CA ALA A 74 20.53 -0.75 7.67
C ALA A 74 20.36 0.09 6.40
N LEU A 75 19.39 -0.26 5.54
CA LEU A 75 19.06 0.51 4.36
C LEU A 75 18.59 1.93 4.73
N ASN A 76 17.65 2.03 5.64
CA ASN A 76 17.11 3.32 6.09
C ASN A 76 18.21 4.19 6.71
N GLN A 77 19.08 3.63 7.55
CA GLN A 77 20.17 4.39 8.15
C GLN A 77 21.17 4.88 7.13
N LYS A 78 21.58 4.03 6.18
CA LYS A 78 22.46 4.40 5.06
C LYS A 78 21.97 5.66 4.33
N TYR A 79 20.67 5.70 4.02
CA TYR A 79 20.09 6.84 3.30
C TYR A 79 19.84 8.05 4.19
N LEU A 80 19.48 7.86 5.46
CA LEU A 80 19.41 8.97 6.42
C LEU A 80 20.76 9.68 6.59
N ASP A 81 21.84 8.92 6.72
CA ASP A 81 23.19 9.47 6.80
C ASP A 81 23.56 10.22 5.51
N THR A 82 23.28 9.61 4.35
CA THR A 82 23.55 10.22 3.05
C THR A 82 22.77 11.54 2.88
N LEU A 83 21.48 11.54 3.19
CA LEU A 83 20.62 12.73 3.10
C LEU A 83 21.06 13.84 4.07
N GLY A 84 21.59 13.47 5.24
CA GLY A 84 22.11 14.40 6.24
C GLY A 84 23.37 15.16 5.79
N PHE A 85 24.14 14.61 4.84
CA PHE A 85 25.33 15.26 4.29
C PHE A 85 25.05 16.14 3.06
N ILE A 86 23.82 16.15 2.55
CA ILE A 86 23.47 16.95 1.37
C ILE A 86 23.36 18.43 1.74
N SER A 87 24.17 19.27 1.06
CA SER A 87 23.95 20.73 1.13
C SER A 87 22.59 21.10 0.54
N ARG A 88 21.79 21.81 1.28
CA ARG A 88 20.49 22.30 0.82
C ARG A 88 20.59 23.58 -0.03
N VAL A 89 21.76 24.19 -0.10
CA VAL A 89 22.01 25.41 -0.87
C VAL A 89 22.02 25.08 -2.37
N GLY A 90 21.22 25.79 -3.13
CA GLY A 90 21.14 25.64 -4.59
C GLY A 90 20.17 24.55 -5.06
N LEU A 91 19.50 23.81 -4.16
CA LEU A 91 18.46 22.87 -4.50
C LEU A 91 17.14 23.58 -4.81
N THR A 92 16.39 23.02 -5.74
CA THR A 92 15.02 23.46 -6.07
C THR A 92 14.03 23.10 -4.94
N ALA A 93 12.90 23.78 -4.90
CA ALA A 93 11.83 23.45 -3.93
C ALA A 93 11.38 21.98 -4.00
N SER A 94 11.32 21.41 -5.21
CA SER A 94 10.95 20.01 -5.43
C SER A 94 12.00 19.04 -4.88
N GLU A 95 13.29 19.35 -5.03
CA GLU A 95 14.36 18.54 -4.47
C GLU A 95 14.39 18.61 -2.93
N LEU A 96 14.19 19.80 -2.37
CA LEU A 96 14.07 19.98 -0.92
C LEU A 96 12.90 19.17 -0.35
N LEU A 97 11.73 19.23 -1.00
CA LEU A 97 10.56 18.46 -0.61
C LEU A 97 10.83 16.95 -0.70
N SER A 98 11.49 16.49 -1.76
CA SER A 98 11.83 15.07 -1.92
C SER A 98 12.77 14.56 -0.83
N ILE A 99 13.76 15.36 -0.43
CA ILE A 99 14.67 15.07 0.69
C ILE A 99 13.88 14.99 2.01
N ASP A 100 12.99 15.95 2.25
CA ASP A 100 12.22 16.02 3.50
C ASP A 100 11.26 14.85 3.62
N VAL A 101 10.52 14.51 2.56
CA VAL A 101 9.60 13.38 2.51
C VAL A 101 10.34 12.06 2.71
N LEU A 102 11.46 11.84 2.00
CA LEU A 102 12.23 10.61 2.15
C LEU A 102 12.83 10.52 3.56
N THR A 103 13.37 11.61 4.09
CA THR A 103 13.92 11.66 5.46
C THR A 103 12.84 11.30 6.49
N TYR A 104 11.63 11.89 6.35
CA TYR A 104 10.50 11.59 7.23
C TYR A 104 10.10 10.12 7.16
N LYS A 105 9.94 9.58 5.94
CA LYS A 105 9.63 8.16 5.70
C LYS A 105 10.63 7.25 6.40
N LEU A 106 11.92 7.43 6.15
CA LEU A 106 12.97 6.57 6.70
C LEU A 106 13.06 6.64 8.24
N LYS A 107 12.89 7.82 8.82
CA LYS A 107 12.83 8.00 10.29
C LYS A 107 11.62 7.28 10.89
N SER A 108 10.44 7.46 10.29
CA SER A 108 9.21 6.84 10.78
C SER A 108 9.24 5.31 10.65
N GLU A 109 9.80 4.78 9.55
CA GLU A 109 10.01 3.34 9.39
C GLU A 109 10.99 2.78 10.43
N ASN A 110 12.13 3.45 10.67
CA ASN A 110 13.08 3.02 11.71
C ASN A 110 12.45 3.07 13.10
N GLU A 111 11.65 4.07 13.40
CA GLU A 111 10.92 4.17 14.67
C GLU A 111 9.93 3.00 14.83
N SER A 112 9.18 2.66 13.77
CA SER A 112 8.29 1.50 13.71
C SER A 112 9.04 0.18 13.92
N LEU A 113 10.12 -0.04 13.16
CA LEU A 113 10.95 -1.25 13.25
C LEU A 113 11.64 -1.40 14.61
N ASN A 114 12.06 -0.29 15.24
CA ASN A 114 12.70 -0.31 16.56
C ASN A 114 11.72 -0.68 17.67
N ASN A 115 10.43 -0.42 17.50
CA ASN A 115 9.39 -0.72 18.46
C ASN A 115 8.59 -1.98 18.13
N SER A 116 9.00 -2.74 17.11
CA SER A 116 8.36 -4.00 16.67
C SER A 116 6.86 -3.86 16.43
N LEU A 117 6.43 -2.71 15.86
CA LEU A 117 5.02 -2.43 15.59
C LEU A 117 4.43 -3.49 14.66
N GLY A 118 3.37 -4.13 15.12
CA GLY A 118 2.70 -5.19 14.36
C GLY A 118 3.48 -6.51 14.20
N PHE A 119 4.76 -6.56 14.59
CA PHE A 119 5.62 -7.72 14.40
C PHE A 119 5.05 -9.01 15.03
N TYR A 120 4.48 -8.89 16.23
CA TYR A 120 3.90 -10.01 16.97
C TYR A 120 2.44 -10.32 16.59
N ARG A 121 1.85 -9.53 15.68
CA ARG A 121 0.45 -9.64 15.26
C ARG A 121 0.31 -9.54 13.73
N PRO A 122 1.04 -10.39 12.98
CA PRO A 122 1.13 -10.28 11.52
C PRO A 122 -0.15 -10.69 10.78
N VAL A 123 -1.15 -11.23 11.48
CA VAL A 123 -2.44 -11.67 10.94
C VAL A 123 -3.57 -10.98 11.67
N ASP A 124 -4.51 -10.43 10.92
CA ASP A 124 -5.74 -9.80 11.43
C ASP A 124 -6.96 -10.16 10.55
N GLN A 125 -8.14 -9.64 10.91
CA GLN A 125 -9.39 -9.92 10.21
C GLN A 125 -9.63 -9.06 8.97
N PHE A 126 -8.78 -8.10 8.67
CA PHE A 126 -8.98 -7.20 7.54
C PHE A 126 -8.60 -7.86 6.22
N VAL A 127 -9.28 -7.44 5.15
CA VAL A 127 -8.99 -7.93 3.78
C VAL A 127 -7.57 -7.61 3.31
N PHE A 128 -6.89 -6.67 3.96
CA PHE A 128 -5.50 -6.31 3.72
C PHE A 128 -4.50 -7.17 4.50
N SER A 129 -4.97 -8.04 5.40
CA SER A 129 -4.13 -9.03 6.08
C SER A 129 -3.36 -9.84 5.04
N PHE A 130 -2.07 -10.07 5.30
CA PHE A 130 -1.21 -10.63 4.26
C PHE A 130 -1.70 -11.97 3.68
N PRO A 131 -2.26 -12.91 4.47
CA PRO A 131 -2.82 -14.14 3.92
C PRO A 131 -3.94 -13.88 2.89
N THR A 132 -4.87 -12.96 3.18
CA THR A 132 -5.96 -12.59 2.28
C THR A 132 -5.44 -11.84 1.04
N LYS A 133 -4.50 -10.91 1.24
CA LYS A 133 -3.82 -10.21 0.15
C LYS A 133 -3.10 -11.20 -0.79
N PHE A 134 -2.40 -12.19 -0.23
CA PHE A 134 -1.69 -13.19 -1.04
C PHE A 134 -2.65 -14.07 -1.86
N ALA A 135 -3.80 -14.44 -1.27
CA ALA A 135 -4.85 -15.15 -2.01
C ALA A 135 -5.41 -14.31 -3.17
N THR A 136 -5.63 -13.01 -2.96
CA THR A 136 -6.05 -12.07 -4.03
C THR A 136 -5.01 -12.00 -5.15
N LEU A 137 -3.73 -11.89 -4.82
CA LEU A 137 -2.65 -11.91 -5.81
C LEU A 137 -2.62 -13.22 -6.60
N GLY A 138 -2.79 -14.35 -5.90
CA GLY A 138 -2.79 -15.69 -6.50
C GLY A 138 -4.04 -16.01 -7.31
N SER A 139 -5.14 -15.29 -7.15
CA SER A 139 -6.34 -15.44 -7.97
C SER A 139 -6.23 -14.76 -9.35
N GLY A 140 -5.16 -14.00 -9.61
CA GLY A 140 -4.99 -13.19 -10.81
C GLY A 140 -5.77 -11.87 -10.80
N ALA A 141 -6.46 -11.54 -9.70
CA ALA A 141 -7.21 -10.27 -9.58
C ALA A 141 -6.33 -9.09 -9.12
N GLY A 142 -5.09 -9.34 -8.70
CA GLY A 142 -4.17 -8.32 -8.23
C GLY A 142 -3.22 -7.80 -9.33
N PHE A 143 -2.13 -7.18 -8.88
CA PHE A 143 -1.11 -6.61 -9.76
C PHE A 143 -0.04 -7.63 -10.24
N VAL A 144 -0.10 -8.87 -9.79
CA VAL A 144 0.83 -9.93 -10.22
C VAL A 144 0.46 -10.40 -11.62
N PRO A 145 1.40 -10.40 -12.58
CA PRO A 145 1.12 -10.86 -13.94
C PRO A 145 1.01 -12.39 -14.03
N PHE A 146 0.15 -12.86 -14.96
CA PHE A 146 0.01 -14.25 -15.38
C PHE A 146 -0.10 -14.33 -16.92
N ASN A 147 0.74 -13.57 -17.63
CA ASN A 147 0.69 -13.43 -19.09
C ASN A 147 1.63 -14.39 -19.81
N THR A 148 2.66 -14.90 -19.12
CA THR A 148 3.71 -15.74 -19.68
C THR A 148 3.94 -16.96 -18.78
N GLU A 149 4.55 -18.04 -19.32
CA GLU A 149 4.98 -19.19 -18.53
C GLU A 149 5.86 -18.76 -17.35
N LYS A 150 6.78 -17.81 -17.59
CA LYS A 150 7.67 -17.26 -16.57
C LYS A 150 6.89 -16.64 -15.41
N ASP A 151 5.75 -15.99 -15.66
CA ASP A 151 4.94 -15.39 -14.61
C ASP A 151 4.35 -16.48 -13.68
N PHE A 152 3.83 -17.55 -14.24
CA PHE A 152 3.34 -18.68 -13.46
C PHE A 152 4.45 -19.33 -12.64
N ARG A 153 5.63 -19.56 -13.22
CA ARG A 153 6.80 -20.11 -12.50
C ARG A 153 7.28 -19.19 -11.39
N ASN A 154 7.29 -17.89 -11.65
CA ASN A 154 7.58 -16.87 -10.63
C ASN A 154 6.58 -16.96 -9.47
N PHE A 155 5.30 -17.16 -9.77
CA PHE A 155 4.31 -17.24 -8.72
C PHE A 155 4.40 -18.55 -7.92
N ILE A 156 4.73 -19.68 -8.56
CA ILE A 156 5.08 -20.93 -7.85
C ILE A 156 6.22 -20.68 -6.85
N SER A 157 7.24 -19.92 -7.24
CA SER A 157 8.31 -19.55 -6.32
C SER A 157 7.80 -18.71 -5.13
N ARG A 158 6.87 -17.78 -5.38
CA ARG A 158 6.20 -17.01 -4.31
C ARG A 158 5.33 -17.87 -3.40
N MET A 159 4.68 -18.91 -3.92
CA MET A 159 3.94 -19.89 -3.09
C MET A 159 4.86 -20.56 -2.07
N LYS A 160 6.08 -20.95 -2.48
CA LYS A 160 7.10 -21.46 -1.55
C LYS A 160 7.52 -20.42 -0.50
N GLY A 161 7.67 -19.17 -0.94
CA GLY A 161 7.91 -18.03 -0.03
C GLY A 161 6.78 -17.81 0.97
N PHE A 162 5.53 -18.02 0.55
CA PHE A 162 4.37 -17.89 1.44
C PHE A 162 4.36 -18.95 2.55
N GLN A 163 4.75 -20.18 2.25
CA GLN A 163 4.92 -21.21 3.29
C GLN A 163 5.92 -20.74 4.38
N ILE A 164 7.06 -20.20 3.97
CA ILE A 164 8.08 -19.65 4.90
C ILE A 164 7.48 -18.47 5.69
N TRP A 165 6.69 -17.61 5.04
CA TRP A 165 6.03 -16.49 5.71
C TRP A 165 5.05 -16.98 6.77
N VAL A 166 4.27 -18.04 6.51
CA VAL A 166 3.35 -18.64 7.47
C VAL A 166 4.09 -19.16 8.70
N ASP A 167 5.21 -19.85 8.49
CA ASP A 167 6.02 -20.37 9.61
C ASP A 167 6.56 -19.23 10.49
N GLN A 168 7.03 -18.16 9.85
CA GLN A 168 7.49 -16.97 10.56
C GLN A 168 6.33 -16.25 11.29
N ALA A 169 5.15 -16.15 10.65
CA ALA A 169 3.98 -15.54 11.27
C ALA A 169 3.54 -16.29 12.54
N ILE A 170 3.49 -17.60 12.48
CA ILE A 170 3.18 -18.44 13.65
C ILE A 170 4.21 -18.21 14.77
N THR A 171 5.50 -18.22 14.44
CA THR A 171 6.57 -17.95 15.41
C THR A 171 6.41 -16.58 16.09
N ASN A 172 6.12 -15.54 15.30
CA ASN A 172 5.90 -14.20 15.82
C ASN A 172 4.66 -14.11 16.71
N MET A 173 3.57 -14.77 16.31
CA MET A 173 2.33 -14.81 17.09
C MET A 173 2.49 -15.58 18.40
N GLN A 174 3.27 -16.68 18.41
CA GLN A 174 3.64 -17.40 19.64
C GLN A 174 4.38 -16.48 20.60
N LYS A 175 5.37 -15.74 20.08
CA LYS A 175 6.10 -14.77 20.88
C LYS A 175 5.20 -13.64 21.37
N GLY A 176 4.24 -13.21 20.56
CA GLY A 176 3.21 -12.24 20.94
C GLY A 176 2.36 -12.71 22.13
N VAL A 177 1.97 -13.98 22.14
CA VAL A 177 1.23 -14.59 23.27
C VAL A 177 2.08 -14.58 24.55
N GLU A 178 3.36 -14.99 24.46
CA GLU A 178 4.28 -14.95 25.61
C GLU A 178 4.47 -13.54 26.18
N LEU A 179 4.50 -12.54 25.31
CA LEU A 179 4.70 -11.13 25.67
C LEU A 179 3.41 -10.39 26.04
N HIS A 180 2.26 -11.06 26.09
CA HIS A 180 0.94 -10.44 26.26
C HIS A 180 0.69 -9.31 25.26
N ASN A 181 1.09 -9.55 23.99
CA ASN A 181 0.90 -8.66 22.85
C ASN A 181 0.13 -9.39 21.74
N THR A 182 -1.19 -9.47 21.91
CA THR A 182 -2.07 -10.23 21.02
C THR A 182 -3.12 -9.32 20.37
N ASN A 183 -3.71 -9.79 19.27
CA ASN A 183 -4.93 -9.19 18.73
C ASN A 183 -6.14 -9.50 19.64
N PRO A 184 -7.23 -8.69 19.61
CA PRO A 184 -8.46 -9.00 20.31
C PRO A 184 -9.06 -10.33 19.84
N LYS A 185 -9.53 -11.15 20.79
CA LYS A 185 -10.19 -12.42 20.49
C LYS A 185 -11.34 -12.27 19.50
N ALA A 186 -12.21 -11.27 19.73
CA ALA A 186 -13.37 -11.00 18.86
C ALA A 186 -12.99 -10.66 17.40
N ALA A 187 -11.80 -10.07 17.19
CA ALA A 187 -11.27 -9.82 15.85
C ALA A 187 -10.72 -11.12 15.23
N MET A 188 -9.97 -11.90 16.01
CA MET A 188 -9.35 -13.13 15.52
C MET A 188 -10.35 -14.24 15.23
N GLU A 189 -11.50 -14.27 15.88
CA GLU A 189 -12.60 -15.20 15.57
C GLU A 189 -13.18 -15.01 14.16
N LYS A 190 -12.91 -13.87 13.51
CA LYS A 190 -13.31 -13.59 12.12
C LYS A 190 -12.30 -14.10 11.08
N VAL A 191 -11.10 -14.48 11.50
CA VAL A 191 -10.03 -14.94 10.58
C VAL A 191 -10.27 -16.36 10.04
N PRO A 192 -10.64 -17.37 10.87
CA PRO A 192 -10.82 -18.72 10.39
C PRO A 192 -11.79 -18.87 9.22
N PRO A 193 -12.96 -18.21 9.18
CA PRO A 193 -13.86 -18.28 8.02
C PRO A 193 -13.23 -17.73 6.71
N GLN A 194 -12.27 -16.80 6.82
CA GLN A 194 -11.57 -16.25 5.65
C GLN A 194 -10.47 -17.19 5.13
N LEU A 195 -9.83 -17.97 6.02
CA LEU A 195 -8.76 -18.90 5.64
C LEU A 195 -9.32 -20.25 5.15
N LYS A 196 -10.42 -20.71 5.70
CA LYS A 196 -10.99 -22.04 5.45
C LYS A 196 -11.20 -22.35 3.97
N PRO A 197 -11.76 -21.47 3.13
CA PRO A 197 -11.93 -21.70 1.69
C PRO A 197 -10.62 -21.82 0.90
N LEU A 198 -9.47 -21.42 1.49
CA LEU A 198 -8.18 -21.41 0.83
C LEU A 198 -7.44 -22.76 0.91
N PHE A 199 -7.95 -23.71 1.71
CA PHE A 199 -7.39 -25.06 1.82
C PHE A 199 -8.43 -26.19 1.74
N GLU A 200 -9.72 -25.89 1.95
CA GLU A 200 -10.79 -26.87 1.76
C GLU A 200 -11.27 -26.95 0.29
N GLY A 201 -12.02 -27.98 -0.02
CA GLY A 201 -12.56 -28.20 -1.36
C GLY A 201 -11.55 -28.77 -2.36
N THR A 202 -11.98 -28.86 -3.61
CA THR A 202 -11.14 -29.34 -4.72
C THR A 202 -10.13 -28.25 -5.15
N THR A 203 -9.06 -28.65 -5.83
CA THR A 203 -8.08 -27.70 -6.37
C THR A 203 -8.72 -26.75 -7.38
N GLN A 204 -9.66 -27.23 -8.19
CA GLN A 204 -10.34 -26.45 -9.22
C GLN A 204 -11.21 -25.32 -8.62
N GLU A 205 -11.76 -25.53 -7.42
CA GLU A 205 -12.53 -24.52 -6.68
C GLU A 205 -11.67 -23.50 -5.97
N ASN A 206 -10.39 -23.82 -5.74
CA ASN A 206 -9.47 -22.94 -5.03
C ASN A 206 -9.18 -21.67 -5.84
N VAL A 207 -9.15 -20.51 -5.18
CA VAL A 207 -8.92 -19.22 -5.85
C VAL A 207 -7.59 -19.16 -6.59
N PHE A 208 -6.58 -19.87 -6.14
CA PHE A 208 -5.28 -19.97 -6.80
C PHE A 208 -5.34 -20.74 -8.14
N TYR A 209 -6.37 -21.50 -8.40
CA TYR A 209 -6.53 -22.18 -9.69
C TYR A 209 -7.00 -21.25 -10.83
N LYS A 210 -7.60 -20.11 -10.50
CA LYS A 210 -8.19 -19.20 -11.50
C LYS A 210 -7.25 -18.79 -12.64
N PRO A 211 -5.95 -18.48 -12.42
CA PRO A 211 -5.05 -18.17 -13.53
C PRO A 211 -4.89 -19.31 -14.53
N LEU A 212 -5.01 -20.57 -14.11
CA LEU A 212 -4.93 -21.72 -15.00
C LEU A 212 -6.10 -21.87 -15.97
N LEU A 213 -7.21 -21.14 -15.75
CA LEU A 213 -8.34 -21.10 -16.67
C LEU A 213 -8.03 -20.32 -17.95
N LYS A 214 -6.96 -19.49 -17.93
CA LYS A 214 -6.50 -18.72 -19.07
C LYS A 214 -4.98 -18.78 -19.16
N LEU A 215 -4.46 -19.90 -19.66
CA LEU A 215 -3.02 -20.04 -19.92
C LEU A 215 -2.56 -19.12 -21.06
N PRO A 216 -1.24 -18.76 -21.10
CA PRO A 216 -0.66 -18.02 -22.20
C PRO A 216 -0.86 -18.72 -23.56
N ALA A 217 -1.32 -17.97 -24.57
CA ALA A 217 -1.69 -18.54 -25.88
C ALA A 217 -0.48 -19.04 -26.69
N ASN A 218 0.75 -18.64 -26.32
CA ASN A 218 1.99 -19.00 -27.01
C ASN A 218 2.68 -20.26 -26.46
N LEU A 219 2.05 -20.96 -25.50
CA LEU A 219 2.57 -22.23 -24.98
C LEU A 219 2.27 -23.36 -25.95
N ASP A 220 3.27 -24.20 -26.22
CA ASP A 220 3.01 -25.49 -26.85
C ASP A 220 2.26 -26.43 -25.89
N SER A 221 1.64 -27.46 -26.44
CA SER A 221 0.77 -28.37 -25.68
C SER A 221 1.51 -29.09 -24.54
N ALA A 222 2.76 -29.47 -24.74
CA ALA A 222 3.54 -30.17 -23.71
C ALA A 222 3.90 -29.22 -22.55
N SER A 223 4.37 -28.02 -22.87
CA SER A 223 4.66 -26.97 -21.89
C SER A 223 3.40 -26.57 -21.11
N ALA A 224 2.25 -26.44 -21.77
CA ALA A 224 0.98 -26.11 -21.12
C ALA A 224 0.54 -27.21 -20.12
N VAL A 225 0.67 -28.48 -20.49
CA VAL A 225 0.37 -29.62 -19.60
C VAL A 225 1.31 -29.64 -18.40
N GLN A 226 2.61 -29.48 -18.64
CA GLN A 226 3.61 -29.48 -17.54
C GLN A 226 3.42 -28.29 -16.60
N LEU A 227 3.21 -27.09 -17.13
CA LEU A 227 2.95 -25.89 -16.32
C LEU A 227 1.72 -26.07 -15.44
N LYS A 228 0.62 -26.57 -16.03
CA LYS A 228 -0.61 -26.83 -15.27
C LYS A 228 -0.38 -27.84 -14.15
N LYS A 229 0.37 -28.93 -14.44
CA LYS A 229 0.72 -29.92 -13.43
C LYS A 229 1.52 -29.28 -12.28
N ASP A 230 2.63 -28.57 -12.61
CA ASP A 230 3.52 -27.96 -11.61
C ASP A 230 2.75 -26.95 -10.73
N TYR A 231 1.82 -26.19 -11.32
CA TYR A 231 1.04 -25.19 -10.61
C TYR A 231 -0.02 -25.84 -9.70
N VAL A 232 -0.69 -26.88 -10.17
CA VAL A 232 -1.63 -27.70 -9.36
C VAL A 232 -0.88 -28.37 -8.20
N ASP A 233 0.29 -28.96 -8.47
CA ASP A 233 1.12 -29.56 -7.43
C ASP A 233 1.52 -28.50 -6.36
N ALA A 234 1.79 -27.27 -6.77
CA ALA A 234 2.09 -26.19 -5.82
C ALA A 234 0.87 -25.76 -5.00
N ILE A 235 -0.33 -25.76 -5.57
CA ILE A 235 -1.57 -25.51 -4.80
C ILE A 235 -1.77 -26.60 -3.75
N GLU A 236 -1.69 -27.87 -4.15
CA GLU A 236 -1.98 -29.01 -3.27
C GLU A 236 -0.92 -29.20 -2.19
N ASN A 237 0.37 -29.07 -2.53
CA ASN A 237 1.45 -29.46 -1.65
C ASN A 237 2.10 -28.28 -0.91
N ILE A 238 1.78 -27.02 -1.29
CA ILE A 238 2.36 -25.82 -0.65
C ILE A 238 1.27 -24.93 -0.09
N ILE A 239 0.34 -24.47 -0.94
CA ILE A 239 -0.67 -23.47 -0.57
C ILE A 239 -1.68 -24.02 0.44
N LYS A 240 -2.37 -25.11 0.09
CA LYS A 240 -3.35 -25.71 1.00
C LYS A 240 -2.76 -26.09 2.36
N PRO A 241 -1.59 -26.78 2.43
CA PRO A 241 -0.96 -27.08 3.72
C PRO A 241 -0.55 -25.84 4.51
N ALA A 242 -0.05 -24.77 3.84
CA ALA A 242 0.34 -23.55 4.51
C ALA A 242 -0.86 -22.82 5.15
N TYR A 243 -1.96 -22.67 4.40
CA TYR A 243 -3.19 -22.06 4.96
C TYR A 243 -3.80 -22.93 6.06
N LYS A 244 -3.82 -24.25 5.89
CA LYS A 244 -4.30 -25.17 6.94
C LYS A 244 -3.49 -25.04 8.22
N LYS A 245 -2.15 -25.01 8.11
CA LYS A 245 -1.25 -24.83 9.26
C LYS A 245 -1.54 -23.52 10.01
N LEU A 246 -1.71 -22.42 9.26
CA LEU A 246 -2.04 -21.13 9.85
C LEU A 246 -3.41 -21.15 10.54
N TYR A 247 -4.42 -21.73 9.87
CA TYR A 247 -5.76 -21.90 10.40
C TYR A 247 -5.75 -22.71 11.69
N ASP A 248 -5.13 -23.89 11.67
CA ASP A 248 -5.07 -24.80 12.84
C ASP A 248 -4.44 -24.05 14.04
N TYR A 249 -3.30 -23.40 13.85
CA TYR A 249 -2.65 -22.62 14.91
C TYR A 249 -3.54 -21.50 15.46
N ILE A 250 -4.21 -20.76 14.58
CA ILE A 250 -5.10 -19.66 15.01
C ILE A 250 -6.25 -20.20 15.84
N VAL A 251 -6.88 -21.29 15.43
CA VAL A 251 -8.05 -21.87 16.11
C VAL A 251 -7.67 -22.55 17.42
N THR A 252 -6.62 -23.38 17.39
CA THR A 252 -6.29 -24.24 18.55
C THR A 252 -5.44 -23.54 19.60
N ASP A 253 -4.59 -22.61 19.20
CA ASP A 253 -3.59 -22.02 20.07
C ASP A 253 -3.76 -20.52 20.32
N TYR A 254 -3.96 -19.73 19.25
CA TYR A 254 -3.93 -18.27 19.38
C TYR A 254 -5.24 -17.70 19.94
N ILE A 255 -6.41 -18.06 19.37
CA ILE A 255 -7.72 -17.55 19.81
C ILE A 255 -7.99 -17.83 21.28
N PRO A 256 -7.71 -19.02 21.84
CA PRO A 256 -7.89 -19.26 23.26
C PRO A 256 -7.06 -18.36 24.18
N LYS A 257 -5.88 -17.93 23.69
CA LYS A 257 -4.92 -17.09 24.44
C LYS A 257 -4.99 -15.61 24.06
N ALA A 258 -5.81 -15.26 23.05
CA ALA A 258 -5.99 -13.89 22.62
C ALA A 258 -6.66 -13.03 23.69
N ARG A 259 -6.30 -11.74 23.76
CA ARG A 259 -6.89 -10.82 24.73
C ARG A 259 -8.39 -10.67 24.51
N LYS A 260 -9.15 -10.57 25.62
CA LYS A 260 -10.61 -10.43 25.58
C LYS A 260 -11.06 -8.98 25.36
N THR A 261 -10.19 -8.03 25.60
CA THR A 261 -10.44 -6.59 25.47
C THR A 261 -10.19 -6.11 24.04
N SER A 262 -10.78 -4.99 23.66
CA SER A 262 -10.63 -4.41 22.32
C SER A 262 -9.51 -3.36 22.23
N GLY A 263 -9.17 -2.69 23.32
CA GLY A 263 -8.23 -1.58 23.37
C GLY A 263 -6.78 -2.00 23.08
N LEU A 264 -6.05 -1.20 22.30
CA LEU A 264 -4.63 -1.43 22.06
C LEU A 264 -3.81 -1.28 23.33
N LEU A 265 -4.25 -0.40 24.23
CA LEU A 265 -3.59 -0.11 25.52
C LEU A 265 -3.53 -1.31 26.47
N ASP A 266 -4.32 -2.34 26.22
CA ASP A 266 -4.29 -3.58 27.01
C ASP A 266 -3.14 -4.53 26.66
N ASN A 267 -2.40 -4.24 25.58
CA ASN A 267 -1.13 -4.90 25.31
C ASN A 267 0.00 -4.26 26.12
N ASN A 268 0.99 -5.04 26.52
CA ASN A 268 2.13 -4.53 27.31
C ASN A 268 2.87 -3.35 26.66
N THR A 269 2.93 -3.32 25.34
CA THR A 269 3.55 -2.22 24.56
C THR A 269 2.52 -1.23 24.02
N GLY A 270 1.23 -1.42 24.36
CA GLY A 270 0.11 -0.78 23.68
C GLY A 270 0.11 0.74 23.75
N LYS A 271 0.46 1.31 24.92
CA LYS A 271 0.54 2.78 25.06
C LYS A 271 1.56 3.38 24.10
N LYS A 272 2.79 2.86 24.10
CA LYS A 272 3.86 3.33 23.23
C LYS A 272 3.52 3.13 21.75
N GLU A 273 2.93 1.99 21.43
CA GLU A 273 2.48 1.68 20.07
C GLU A 273 1.39 2.67 19.62
N TYR A 274 0.43 2.98 20.46
CA TYR A 274 -0.63 3.93 20.17
C TYR A 274 -0.08 5.35 19.90
N GLU A 275 0.85 5.82 20.74
CA GLU A 275 1.52 7.11 20.56
C GLU A 275 2.30 7.17 19.22
N LEU A 276 2.99 6.10 18.84
CA LEU A 276 3.68 6.00 17.55
C LEU A 276 2.72 6.02 16.37
N TRP A 277 1.59 5.32 16.46
CA TRP A 277 0.56 5.35 15.42
C TRP A 277 -0.08 6.75 15.29
N LEU A 278 -0.34 7.43 16.41
CA LEU A 278 -0.84 8.82 16.37
C LEU A 278 0.14 9.71 15.59
N LYS A 279 1.42 9.68 15.93
CA LYS A 279 2.45 10.45 15.24
C LYS A 279 2.56 10.09 13.76
N TYR A 280 2.52 8.80 13.44
CA TYR A 280 2.59 8.32 12.06
C TYR A 280 1.41 8.81 11.21
N PHE A 281 0.18 8.65 11.69
CA PHE A 281 -1.02 9.01 10.91
C PHE A 281 -1.30 10.51 10.87
N THR A 282 -0.96 11.24 11.93
CA THR A 282 -1.18 12.71 11.96
C THR A 282 -0.01 13.49 11.39
N THR A 283 1.16 12.89 11.27
CA THR A 283 2.44 13.56 10.96
C THR A 283 2.79 14.73 11.90
N THR A 284 2.17 14.76 13.08
CA THR A 284 2.31 15.81 14.09
C THR A 284 2.64 15.21 15.46
N ASN A 285 2.86 16.07 16.46
CA ASN A 285 3.05 15.67 17.86
C ASN A 285 1.77 15.85 18.70
N ILE A 286 0.60 15.90 18.07
CA ILE A 286 -0.68 16.04 18.75
C ILE A 286 -0.94 14.85 19.68
N THR A 287 -1.43 15.11 20.87
CA THR A 287 -1.73 14.09 21.87
C THR A 287 -3.08 13.40 21.62
N ALA A 288 -3.27 12.22 22.21
CA ALA A 288 -4.54 11.50 22.16
C ALA A 288 -5.70 12.33 22.72
N GLU A 289 -5.47 13.09 23.79
CA GLU A 289 -6.48 13.93 24.42
C GLU A 289 -6.87 15.12 23.53
N GLU A 290 -5.89 15.77 22.92
CA GLU A 290 -6.15 16.86 21.98
C GLU A 290 -6.96 16.36 20.76
N ILE A 291 -6.61 15.17 20.21
CA ILE A 291 -7.37 14.55 19.12
C ILE A 291 -8.81 14.24 19.56
N TYR A 292 -9.00 13.70 20.76
CA TYR A 292 -10.31 13.40 21.30
C TYR A 292 -11.18 14.66 21.43
N ASN A 293 -10.63 15.73 22.01
CA ASN A 293 -11.33 16.99 22.17
C ASN A 293 -11.65 17.67 20.82
N LEU A 294 -10.71 17.61 19.87
CA LEU A 294 -10.94 18.04 18.49
C LEU A 294 -12.08 17.23 17.87
N GLY A 295 -12.08 15.91 18.04
CA GLY A 295 -13.15 15.04 17.56
C GLY A 295 -14.53 15.42 18.09
N LEU A 296 -14.66 15.71 19.39
CA LEU A 296 -15.92 16.18 19.99
C LEU A 296 -16.40 17.50 19.38
N SER A 297 -15.48 18.46 19.19
CA SER A 297 -15.81 19.76 18.59
C SER A 297 -16.26 19.61 17.13
N GLU A 298 -15.57 18.77 16.35
CA GLU A 298 -15.91 18.49 14.95
C GLU A 298 -17.23 17.74 14.80
N VAL A 299 -17.53 16.76 15.65
CA VAL A 299 -18.86 16.10 15.68
C VAL A 299 -19.97 17.14 15.92
N SER A 300 -19.77 18.07 16.87
CA SER A 300 -20.72 19.14 17.12
C SER A 300 -20.89 20.07 15.90
N ARG A 301 -19.79 20.48 15.28
CA ARG A 301 -19.79 21.31 14.07
C ARG A 301 -20.52 20.63 12.91
N ILE A 302 -20.17 19.36 12.64
CA ILE A 302 -20.75 18.57 11.55
C ILE A 302 -22.27 18.39 11.78
N ARG A 303 -22.69 18.09 13.01
CA ARG A 303 -24.12 17.96 13.34
C ARG A 303 -24.91 19.24 13.03
N LYS A 304 -24.38 20.41 13.41
CA LYS A 304 -24.98 21.70 13.07
C LYS A 304 -25.06 21.92 11.56
N ALA A 305 -23.99 21.54 10.81
CA ALA A 305 -24.00 21.65 9.36
C ALA A 305 -25.05 20.73 8.71
N MET A 306 -25.21 19.50 9.21
CA MET A 306 -26.25 18.57 8.75
C MET A 306 -27.67 19.11 9.01
N ASP A 307 -27.91 19.71 10.17
CA ASP A 307 -29.20 20.37 10.48
C ASP A 307 -29.46 21.55 9.55
N SER A 308 -28.44 22.32 9.20
CA SER A 308 -28.54 23.40 8.22
C SER A 308 -28.94 22.88 6.84
N VAL A 309 -28.24 21.84 6.34
CA VAL A 309 -28.55 21.21 5.03
C VAL A 309 -29.99 20.65 5.04
N LYS A 310 -30.39 19.93 6.10
CA LYS A 310 -31.76 19.42 6.25
C LYS A 310 -32.78 20.54 6.12
N SER A 311 -32.52 21.69 6.74
CA SER A 311 -33.41 22.86 6.69
C SER A 311 -33.43 23.48 5.30
N GLN A 312 -32.28 23.59 4.62
CA GLN A 312 -32.17 24.14 3.26
C GLN A 312 -32.96 23.31 2.23
N VAL A 313 -32.99 21.99 2.38
CA VAL A 313 -33.77 21.10 1.50
C VAL A 313 -35.25 21.01 1.90
N GLY A 314 -35.66 21.75 2.91
CA GLY A 314 -37.06 21.85 3.34
C GLY A 314 -37.61 20.63 4.10
N PHE A 315 -36.72 19.70 4.53
CA PHE A 315 -37.15 18.49 5.24
C PHE A 315 -37.68 18.84 6.64
N LYS A 316 -38.91 18.38 6.94
CA LYS A 316 -39.54 18.55 8.25
C LYS A 316 -39.28 17.29 9.10
N GLY A 317 -38.67 17.46 10.25
CA GLY A 317 -38.34 16.39 11.16
C GLY A 317 -36.92 16.51 11.74
N ASP A 318 -36.53 15.55 12.54
CA ASP A 318 -35.17 15.46 13.11
C ASP A 318 -34.13 14.88 12.13
N LEU A 319 -32.88 14.94 12.50
CA LEU A 319 -31.79 14.37 11.68
C LEU A 319 -31.91 12.85 11.47
N LYS A 320 -32.43 12.12 12.46
CA LYS A 320 -32.61 10.65 12.34
C LYS A 320 -33.64 10.35 11.25
N SER A 321 -34.75 11.06 11.23
CA SER A 321 -35.77 10.93 10.20
C SER A 321 -35.28 11.38 8.83
N PHE A 322 -34.44 12.42 8.78
CA PHE A 322 -33.80 12.86 7.54
C PHE A 322 -32.85 11.80 6.97
N PHE A 323 -32.02 11.17 7.80
CA PHE A 323 -31.17 10.10 7.36
C PHE A 323 -31.94 8.87 6.89
N GLN A 324 -33.05 8.54 7.56
CA GLN A 324 -33.93 7.48 7.12
C GLN A 324 -34.53 7.80 5.74
N TYR A 325 -34.99 9.01 5.53
CA TYR A 325 -35.50 9.48 4.24
C TYR A 325 -34.45 9.32 3.12
N VAL A 326 -33.23 9.83 3.32
CA VAL A 326 -32.14 9.68 2.32
C VAL A 326 -31.79 8.23 2.03
N ARG A 327 -31.93 7.33 3.01
CA ARG A 327 -31.62 5.91 2.86
C ARG A 327 -32.72 5.07 2.22
N THR A 328 -33.96 5.55 2.17
CA THR A 328 -35.09 4.71 1.78
C THR A 328 -35.98 5.30 0.69
N ASP A 329 -35.93 6.60 0.44
CA ASP A 329 -36.77 7.22 -0.61
C ASP A 329 -36.26 6.76 -1.99
N PRO A 330 -37.18 6.19 -2.84
CA PRO A 330 -36.79 5.65 -4.14
C PRO A 330 -36.05 6.60 -5.06
N LYS A 331 -36.21 7.90 -4.90
CA LYS A 331 -35.55 8.91 -5.73
C LYS A 331 -34.03 8.87 -5.59
N PHE A 332 -33.50 8.33 -4.48
CA PHE A 332 -32.05 8.19 -4.26
C PHE A 332 -31.46 6.91 -4.83
N PHE A 333 -32.27 6.06 -5.48
CA PHE A 333 -31.93 4.77 -6.05
C PHE A 333 -32.32 4.68 -7.54
N PRO A 334 -31.76 5.53 -8.42
CA PRO A 334 -32.23 5.66 -9.80
C PRO A 334 -31.74 4.57 -10.73
N PHE A 335 -30.76 3.75 -10.33
CA PHE A 335 -30.05 2.84 -11.20
C PHE A 335 -30.78 1.51 -11.38
N LYS A 336 -30.66 0.93 -12.59
CA LYS A 336 -31.20 -0.39 -12.96
C LYS A 336 -30.11 -1.39 -13.30
N THR A 337 -28.96 -0.92 -13.77
CA THR A 337 -27.84 -1.75 -14.19
C THR A 337 -26.54 -1.32 -13.54
N GLU A 338 -25.56 -2.24 -13.46
CA GLU A 338 -24.21 -1.96 -12.99
C GLU A 338 -23.56 -0.85 -13.83
N GLU A 339 -23.74 -0.91 -15.14
CA GLU A 339 -23.14 0.07 -16.07
C GLU A 339 -23.68 1.49 -15.84
N GLU A 340 -24.98 1.65 -15.55
CA GLU A 340 -25.55 2.97 -15.17
C GLU A 340 -24.86 3.57 -13.94
N VAL A 341 -24.52 2.75 -12.95
CA VAL A 341 -23.75 3.20 -11.77
C VAL A 341 -22.35 3.64 -12.17
N LEU A 342 -21.65 2.85 -12.98
CA LEU A 342 -20.30 3.16 -13.45
C LEU A 342 -20.27 4.39 -14.35
N ASP A 343 -21.25 4.54 -15.24
CA ASP A 343 -21.37 5.72 -16.12
C ASP A 343 -21.65 6.99 -15.33
N ARG A 344 -22.42 6.88 -14.25
CA ARG A 344 -22.61 8.02 -13.35
C ARG A 344 -21.28 8.45 -12.72
N PHE A 345 -20.44 7.53 -12.30
CA PHE A 345 -19.10 7.86 -11.81
C PHE A 345 -18.23 8.48 -12.91
N ARG A 346 -18.23 7.92 -14.12
CA ARG A 346 -17.48 8.48 -15.26
C ARG A 346 -17.92 9.91 -15.58
N SER A 347 -19.21 10.22 -15.46
CA SER A 347 -19.75 11.57 -15.73
C SER A 347 -19.18 12.66 -14.80
N PHE A 348 -18.73 12.30 -13.59
CA PHE A 348 -18.07 13.25 -12.70
C PHE A 348 -16.70 13.68 -13.21
N GLN A 349 -16.00 12.83 -13.96
CA GLN A 349 -14.72 13.19 -14.59
C GLN A 349 -14.89 14.36 -15.53
N ASP A 350 -15.92 14.35 -16.40
CA ASP A 350 -16.17 15.40 -17.37
C ASP A 350 -16.51 16.72 -16.64
N LYS A 351 -17.29 16.65 -15.56
CA LYS A 351 -17.64 17.81 -14.73
C LYS A 351 -16.44 18.41 -14.02
N MET A 352 -15.50 17.57 -13.56
CA MET A 352 -14.37 17.99 -12.73
C MET A 352 -13.16 18.41 -13.54
N SER A 353 -12.89 17.77 -14.69
CA SER A 353 -11.68 17.99 -15.49
C SER A 353 -11.36 19.46 -15.78
N PRO A 354 -12.33 20.34 -16.10
CA PRO A 354 -12.07 21.78 -16.30
C PRO A 354 -11.54 22.47 -15.04
N GLN A 355 -12.01 22.06 -13.86
CA GLN A 355 -11.64 22.67 -12.57
C GLN A 355 -10.26 22.24 -12.09
N LEU A 356 -9.82 21.04 -12.45
CA LEU A 356 -8.54 20.49 -12.01
C LEU A 356 -7.35 21.33 -12.49
N SER A 357 -7.46 21.96 -13.67
CA SER A 357 -6.43 22.84 -14.22
C SER A 357 -6.24 24.14 -13.42
N ILE A 358 -7.28 24.55 -12.67
CA ILE A 358 -7.24 25.74 -11.81
C ILE A 358 -6.57 25.41 -10.49
N LEU A 359 -6.76 24.18 -10.00
CA LEU A 359 -6.29 23.74 -8.68
C LEU A 359 -4.89 23.10 -8.70
N PHE A 360 -4.52 22.45 -9.82
CA PHE A 360 -3.30 21.66 -9.92
C PHE A 360 -2.46 22.05 -11.13
N ASN A 361 -1.21 22.45 -10.88
CA ASN A 361 -0.22 22.72 -11.92
C ASN A 361 0.36 21.43 -12.52
N LEU A 362 0.37 20.34 -11.76
CA LEU A 362 0.84 19.02 -12.18
C LEU A 362 -0.37 18.10 -12.40
N LYS A 363 -0.28 17.30 -13.45
CA LYS A 363 -1.30 16.29 -13.77
C LYS A 363 -0.65 14.93 -13.93
N PRO A 364 -1.30 13.85 -13.46
CA PRO A 364 -0.83 12.49 -13.71
C PRO A 364 -0.71 12.23 -15.22
N LYS A 365 0.35 11.55 -15.63
CA LYS A 365 0.54 11.09 -17.02
C LYS A 365 -0.20 9.79 -17.30
N ALA A 366 -0.40 8.97 -16.27
CA ALA A 366 -1.11 7.71 -16.37
C ALA A 366 -2.60 7.94 -16.64
N LYS A 367 -3.19 7.03 -17.41
CA LYS A 367 -4.64 7.00 -17.62
C LYS A 367 -5.37 6.57 -16.35
N PHE A 368 -6.64 6.89 -16.30
CA PHE A 368 -7.55 6.55 -15.22
C PHE A 368 -8.78 5.80 -15.76
N GLU A 369 -9.28 4.84 -15.02
CA GLU A 369 -10.48 4.07 -15.37
C GLU A 369 -11.38 3.84 -14.14
N VAL A 370 -12.69 3.73 -14.39
CA VAL A 370 -13.69 3.27 -13.40
C VAL A 370 -14.15 1.87 -13.78
N ARG A 371 -14.05 0.92 -12.84
CA ARG A 371 -14.46 -0.48 -13.04
C ARG A 371 -15.30 -0.99 -11.89
N ALA A 372 -16.18 -1.96 -12.16
CA ALA A 372 -16.84 -2.72 -11.09
C ALA A 372 -15.83 -3.63 -10.38
N THR A 373 -16.00 -3.78 -9.07
CA THR A 373 -15.30 -4.80 -8.29
C THR A 373 -15.81 -6.17 -8.71
N GLU A 374 -14.91 -7.12 -8.94
CA GLU A 374 -15.26 -8.46 -9.39
C GLU A 374 -16.18 -9.17 -8.38
N LYS A 375 -17.22 -9.83 -8.87
CA LYS A 375 -18.30 -10.41 -8.06
C LYS A 375 -17.81 -11.31 -6.92
N PHE A 376 -16.71 -12.06 -7.15
CA PHE A 376 -16.21 -13.01 -6.16
C PHE A 376 -15.66 -12.33 -4.89
N ARG A 377 -15.24 -11.06 -4.96
CA ARG A 377 -14.73 -10.29 -3.84
C ARG A 377 -15.62 -9.12 -3.40
N ALA A 378 -16.64 -8.81 -4.20
CA ALA A 378 -17.48 -7.63 -3.99
C ALA A 378 -18.22 -7.63 -2.65
N ALA A 379 -18.67 -8.81 -2.16
CA ALA A 379 -19.40 -8.92 -0.90
C ALA A 379 -18.61 -8.49 0.35
N GLY A 380 -17.29 -8.54 0.28
CA GLY A 380 -16.38 -8.13 1.38
C GLY A 380 -15.49 -6.92 1.05
N ALA A 381 -15.71 -6.30 -0.11
CA ALA A 381 -14.92 -5.16 -0.55
C ALA A 381 -15.62 -3.83 -0.27
N ASN A 382 -14.82 -2.78 -0.22
CA ASN A 382 -15.27 -1.39 -0.32
C ASN A 382 -14.78 -0.81 -1.65
N ALA A 383 -15.25 0.38 -2.00
CA ALA A 383 -14.66 1.20 -3.04
C ALA A 383 -13.15 1.37 -2.78
N GLN A 384 -12.34 1.31 -3.82
CA GLN A 384 -10.89 1.39 -3.69
C GLN A 384 -10.22 1.90 -4.96
N TYR A 385 -9.08 2.53 -4.82
CA TYR A 385 -8.24 2.93 -5.93
C TYR A 385 -6.97 2.08 -6.02
N ASN A 386 -6.66 1.57 -7.22
CA ASN A 386 -5.40 0.91 -7.52
C ASN A 386 -4.51 1.86 -8.35
N MET A 387 -3.33 2.17 -7.80
CA MET A 387 -2.36 3.05 -8.45
C MET A 387 -1.91 2.51 -9.82
N PRO A 388 -1.60 3.40 -10.79
CA PRO A 388 -1.01 3.00 -12.05
C PRO A 388 0.39 2.40 -11.86
N SER A 389 0.90 1.67 -12.87
CA SER A 389 2.31 1.31 -12.88
C SER A 389 3.19 2.55 -13.12
N ARG A 390 4.44 2.50 -12.63
CA ARG A 390 5.41 3.62 -12.76
C ARG A 390 5.69 3.97 -14.23
N ASP A 391 5.68 2.99 -15.13
CA ASP A 391 5.87 3.14 -16.58
C ASP A 391 4.59 3.60 -17.31
N GLY A 392 3.45 3.71 -16.61
CA GLY A 392 2.17 4.14 -17.16
C GLY A 392 1.48 3.11 -18.05
N THR A 393 2.01 1.90 -18.21
CA THR A 393 1.40 0.83 -19.03
C THR A 393 0.11 0.30 -18.43
N ARG A 394 0.00 0.26 -17.09
CA ARG A 394 -1.23 -0.07 -16.37
C ARG A 394 -1.87 1.22 -15.84
N PRO A 395 -3.15 1.49 -16.16
CA PRO A 395 -3.85 2.69 -15.69
C PRO A 395 -4.07 2.66 -14.17
N GLY A 396 -4.34 3.82 -13.58
CA GLY A 396 -4.97 3.92 -12.29
C GLY A 396 -6.43 3.48 -12.38
N ILE A 397 -6.93 2.70 -11.43
CA ILE A 397 -8.27 2.13 -11.51
C ILE A 397 -9.01 2.39 -10.21
N PHE A 398 -10.13 3.10 -10.34
CA PHE A 398 -11.14 3.17 -9.28
C PHE A 398 -12.08 1.97 -9.42
N TYR A 399 -12.08 1.11 -8.41
CA TYR A 399 -13.00 -0.01 -8.30
C TYR A 399 -14.18 0.35 -7.41
N GLU A 400 -15.39 0.18 -7.94
CA GLU A 400 -16.63 0.39 -7.20
C GLU A 400 -17.36 -0.94 -6.97
N VAL A 401 -17.99 -1.06 -5.80
CA VAL A 401 -18.75 -2.26 -5.42
C VAL A 401 -20.22 -2.07 -5.78
N VAL A 402 -20.68 -2.76 -6.81
CA VAL A 402 -22.09 -2.74 -7.24
C VAL A 402 -22.67 -4.14 -7.08
N LEU A 403 -23.22 -4.44 -5.88
CA LEU A 403 -23.86 -5.74 -5.61
C LEU A 403 -25.27 -5.83 -6.20
N ASP A 404 -26.04 -4.77 -6.05
CA ASP A 404 -27.42 -4.64 -6.54
C ASP A 404 -27.62 -3.18 -6.98
N PRO A 405 -27.65 -2.90 -8.28
CA PRO A 405 -27.81 -1.53 -8.79
C PRO A 405 -29.07 -0.85 -8.30
N ALA A 406 -30.19 -1.60 -8.15
CA ALA A 406 -31.45 -1.03 -7.69
C ALA A 406 -31.42 -0.58 -6.21
N LYS A 407 -30.41 -1.03 -5.44
CA LYS A 407 -30.15 -0.62 -4.07
C LYS A 407 -28.95 0.33 -3.94
N TYR A 408 -28.38 0.77 -5.06
CA TYR A 408 -27.26 1.66 -5.06
C TYR A 408 -27.72 3.12 -4.85
N ASN A 409 -27.39 3.70 -3.70
CA ASN A 409 -27.76 5.06 -3.36
C ASN A 409 -26.78 6.07 -3.98
N TYR A 410 -27.28 7.03 -4.76
CA TYR A 410 -26.43 7.99 -5.45
C TYR A 410 -25.91 9.15 -4.56
N PHE A 411 -26.38 9.25 -3.35
CA PHE A 411 -26.16 10.42 -2.47
C PHE A 411 -24.69 10.74 -2.19
N SER A 412 -23.84 9.72 -2.05
CA SER A 412 -22.41 9.89 -1.72
C SER A 412 -21.47 9.75 -2.92
N MET A 413 -22.00 9.50 -4.12
CA MET A 413 -21.18 9.16 -5.28
C MET A 413 -20.16 10.24 -5.65
N GLU A 414 -20.56 11.52 -5.64
CA GLU A 414 -19.66 12.63 -6.00
C GLU A 414 -18.51 12.78 -5.02
N SER A 415 -18.81 12.70 -3.71
CA SER A 415 -17.76 12.73 -2.67
C SER A 415 -16.82 11.53 -2.74
N LEU A 416 -17.36 10.35 -3.00
CA LEU A 416 -16.57 9.12 -3.17
C LEU A 416 -15.68 9.23 -4.39
N PHE A 417 -16.18 9.72 -5.52
CA PHE A 417 -15.39 9.92 -6.72
C PHE A 417 -14.24 10.89 -6.52
N ILE A 418 -14.48 11.99 -5.81
CA ILE A 418 -13.44 12.98 -5.48
C ILE A 418 -12.35 12.36 -4.62
N HIS A 419 -12.71 11.45 -3.72
CA HIS A 419 -11.76 10.78 -2.83
C HIS A 419 -10.99 9.65 -3.54
N GLU A 420 -11.70 8.71 -4.14
CA GLU A 420 -11.10 7.49 -4.70
C GLU A 420 -10.49 7.70 -6.09
N ALA A 421 -11.02 8.65 -6.86
CA ALA A 421 -10.69 8.85 -8.25
C ALA A 421 -9.88 10.15 -8.47
N ILE A 422 -10.56 11.19 -8.96
CA ILE A 422 -9.99 12.45 -9.41
C ILE A 422 -10.59 13.63 -8.63
N PRO A 423 -9.76 14.52 -8.03
CA PRO A 423 -8.29 14.46 -7.96
C PRO A 423 -7.77 13.37 -7.04
N GLY A 424 -8.43 13.03 -5.96
CA GLY A 424 -8.15 12.03 -4.94
C GLY A 424 -6.88 11.21 -5.16
N HIS A 425 -6.97 9.92 -5.00
CA HIS A 425 -5.83 9.03 -5.11
C HIS A 425 -5.11 9.04 -6.46
N HIS A 426 -5.79 9.43 -7.56
CA HIS A 426 -5.12 9.48 -8.86
C HIS A 426 -4.10 10.62 -8.97
N TYR A 427 -4.32 11.74 -8.26
CA TYR A 427 -3.39 12.89 -8.26
C TYR A 427 -2.38 12.82 -7.12
N GLN A 428 -2.65 12.03 -6.10
CA GLN A 428 -1.76 11.82 -4.94
C GLN A 428 -0.51 11.01 -5.33
#